data_3b0820eff7f362d30850a5ad14bec45a
#
_entry.id   3b0820eff7f362d30850a5ad14bec45a
#
_cell.length_a   1.000
_cell.length_b   1.000
_cell.length_c   1.000
_cell.angle_alpha   90.00
_cell.angle_beta   90.00
_cell.angle_gamma   90.00
#
_symmetry.space_group_name_H-M   'P 1'
#
loop_
_entity.id
_entity.type
_entity.pdbx_description
1 polymer ?
#
loop_
_entity_poly.entity_id
_entity_poly.type
_entity_poly.pdbx_seq_one_letter_code
_entity_poly.pdbx_strand_id
1 'polypeptide(L)'
;MKRIMRNLMITSAAALTLALGGCATTVRSDVTTFQQWPAQMQDKSYSFTAPSAQEDTLELRTYQNLVRGQLARLGFNEAQGTPALHVSMRFMTTEIPVQVIEPAFGGFYPYGGRYGFYGPRRFGGYYGSPFFGGGPYFGGFGGPAYDVYEENRFQRQLQILIATSAGKPLYDVTVRNTSRAASTPALMPALVQSAFEGFPGPNGAVRRIELKQQNG
;
A
#
# COMPACT_ATOMS: atom_id res chain seq x y z
N MET A 1 -50.71 3.93 19.76
CA MET A 1 -49.33 4.14 20.34
C MET A 1 -48.39 2.94 20.13
N LYS A 2 -48.71 1.71 20.45
CA LYS A 2 -47.82 0.52 20.30
C LYS A 2 -47.26 0.28 18.85
N ARG A 3 -48.04 0.57 17.82
CA ARG A 3 -47.59 0.37 16.41
C ARG A 3 -46.57 1.43 15.98
N ILE A 4 -46.70 2.67 16.45
CA ILE A 4 -45.78 3.79 16.13
C ILE A 4 -44.42 3.54 16.80
N MET A 5 -44.42 3.11 18.06
CA MET A 5 -43.16 2.81 18.80
C MET A 5 -42.43 1.60 18.15
N ARG A 6 -43.16 0.58 17.66
CA ARG A 6 -42.54 -0.57 16.99
C ARG A 6 -41.86 -0.18 15.67
N ASN A 7 -42.51 0.69 14.90
CA ASN A 7 -41.92 1.18 13.65
C ASN A 7 -40.72 2.10 13.87
N LEU A 8 -40.73 2.90 14.94
CA LEU A 8 -39.58 3.74 15.33
C LEU A 8 -38.37 2.89 15.77
N MET A 9 -38.59 1.78 16.48
CA MET A 9 -37.49 0.87 16.87
C MET A 9 -36.89 0.13 15.67
N ILE A 10 -37.69 -0.23 14.66
CA ILE A 10 -37.19 -0.92 13.47
C ILE A 10 -36.38 0.02 12.59
N THR A 11 -36.79 1.29 12.47
CA THR A 11 -36.04 2.28 11.69
C THR A 11 -34.73 2.68 12.35
N SER A 12 -34.64 2.74 13.69
CA SER A 12 -33.39 3.04 14.40
C SER A 12 -32.39 1.89 14.33
N ALA A 13 -32.85 0.63 14.34
CA ALA A 13 -31.97 -0.53 14.17
C ALA A 13 -31.38 -0.62 12.75
N ALA A 14 -32.14 -0.28 11.71
CA ALA A 14 -31.66 -0.26 10.33
C ALA A 14 -30.64 0.87 10.06
N ALA A 15 -30.75 2.01 10.72
CA ALA A 15 -29.80 3.11 10.58
C ALA A 15 -28.43 2.81 11.27
N LEU A 16 -28.44 2.01 12.33
CA LEU A 16 -27.21 1.65 13.05
C LEU A 16 -26.34 0.66 12.27
N THR A 17 -26.92 -0.19 11.42
CA THR A 17 -26.18 -1.17 10.61
C THR A 17 -25.46 -0.55 9.42
N LEU A 18 -25.88 0.61 8.94
CA LEU A 18 -25.24 1.33 7.83
C LEU A 18 -23.95 2.10 8.27
N ALA A 19 -23.79 2.37 9.57
CA ALA A 19 -22.62 3.09 10.09
C ALA A 19 -21.38 2.21 10.30
N LEU A 20 -21.50 0.88 10.18
CA LEU A 20 -20.41 -0.09 10.32
C LEU A 20 -19.64 -0.38 9.02
N GLY A 21 -19.88 0.37 7.98
CA GLY A 21 -19.10 0.31 6.74
C GLY A 21 -17.71 0.94 6.93
N GLY A 22 -16.84 0.30 7.72
CA GLY A 22 -15.46 0.71 7.87
C GLY A 22 -14.77 0.80 6.51
N CYS A 23 -14.05 1.90 6.24
CA CYS A 23 -13.24 2.04 5.04
C CYS A 23 -12.20 0.92 4.99
N ALA A 24 -12.42 -0.09 4.17
CA ALA A 24 -11.45 -1.14 3.94
C ALA A 24 -10.26 -0.55 3.18
N THR A 25 -9.10 -0.50 3.81
CA THR A 25 -7.86 -0.13 3.13
C THR A 25 -7.37 -1.30 2.29
N THR A 26 -7.18 -1.10 0.99
CA THR A 26 -6.63 -2.13 0.11
C THR A 26 -5.10 -2.08 0.13
N VAL A 27 -4.49 -3.19 0.53
CA VAL A 27 -3.03 -3.39 0.46
C VAL A 27 -2.71 -4.08 -0.85
N ARG A 28 -1.86 -3.45 -1.66
CA ARG A 28 -1.37 -3.98 -2.95
C ARG A 28 0.06 -4.44 -2.78
N SER A 29 0.34 -5.67 -3.20
CA SER A 29 1.66 -6.28 -3.12
C SER A 29 2.01 -6.95 -4.43
N ASP A 30 3.25 -6.76 -4.88
CA ASP A 30 3.83 -7.50 -5.98
C ASP A 30 4.61 -8.69 -5.41
N VAL A 31 4.19 -9.89 -5.75
CA VAL A 31 4.72 -11.16 -5.22
C VAL A 31 5.46 -11.89 -6.32
N THR A 32 6.74 -12.16 -6.10
CA THR A 32 7.57 -12.98 -6.97
C THR A 32 7.91 -14.28 -6.26
N THR A 33 7.63 -15.40 -6.90
CA THR A 33 7.88 -16.73 -6.31
C THR A 33 8.82 -17.52 -7.21
N PHE A 34 9.86 -18.09 -6.61
CA PHE A 34 10.69 -19.14 -7.22
C PHE A 34 10.50 -20.40 -6.41
N GLN A 35 10.18 -21.52 -7.10
CA GLN A 35 9.88 -22.73 -6.38
C GLN A 35 10.31 -23.97 -7.14
N GLN A 36 10.75 -24.97 -6.37
CA GLN A 36 11.01 -26.35 -6.80
C GLN A 36 10.24 -27.30 -5.86
N TRP A 37 8.95 -26.95 -5.63
CA TRP A 37 8.13 -27.68 -4.68
C TRP A 37 7.80 -29.07 -5.22
N PRO A 38 8.07 -30.15 -4.47
CA PRO A 38 7.74 -31.49 -4.89
C PRO A 38 6.22 -31.69 -4.96
N ALA A 39 5.76 -32.46 -5.94
CA ALA A 39 4.32 -32.73 -6.11
C ALA A 39 3.70 -33.42 -4.87
N GLN A 40 4.49 -34.21 -4.15
CA GLN A 40 4.08 -34.87 -2.91
C GLN A 40 5.15 -34.64 -1.86
N MET A 41 4.80 -33.95 -0.80
CA MET A 41 5.63 -33.77 0.39
C MET A 41 4.90 -34.42 1.57
N GLN A 42 5.49 -35.51 2.07
CA GLN A 42 4.92 -36.27 3.17
C GLN A 42 5.18 -35.60 4.52
N ASP A 43 6.43 -35.16 4.74
CA ASP A 43 6.84 -34.48 5.96
C ASP A 43 6.90 -32.98 5.77
N LYS A 44 5.97 -32.27 6.42
CA LYS A 44 5.86 -30.81 6.44
C LYS A 44 6.32 -30.23 7.78
N SER A 45 7.15 -30.97 8.51
CA SER A 45 7.75 -30.45 9.72
C SER A 45 8.78 -29.37 9.40
N TYR A 46 8.75 -28.27 10.14
CA TYR A 46 9.68 -27.18 9.93
C TYR A 46 10.18 -26.59 11.25
N SER A 47 11.30 -25.87 11.18
CA SER A 47 11.74 -24.94 12.21
C SER A 47 12.17 -23.63 11.56
N PHE A 48 12.11 -22.52 12.32
CA PHE A 48 12.74 -21.30 11.87
C PHE A 48 14.25 -21.39 12.00
N THR A 49 14.96 -20.90 10.99
CA THR A 49 16.39 -20.67 11.09
C THR A 49 16.64 -19.60 12.14
N ALA A 50 17.56 -19.86 13.06
CA ALA A 50 17.93 -18.88 14.07
C ALA A 50 18.49 -17.62 13.39
N PRO A 51 17.95 -16.44 13.68
CA PRO A 51 18.50 -15.20 13.18
C PRO A 51 19.88 -14.92 13.79
N SER A 52 20.67 -14.06 13.17
CA SER A 52 21.87 -13.54 13.81
C SER A 52 21.49 -12.74 15.06
N ALA A 53 22.42 -12.59 16.01
CA ALA A 53 22.16 -11.85 17.24
C ALA A 53 21.70 -10.39 17.01
N GLN A 54 22.08 -9.79 15.88
CA GLN A 54 21.68 -8.44 15.49
C GLN A 54 20.29 -8.37 14.88
N GLU A 55 19.82 -9.48 14.29
CA GLU A 55 18.51 -9.58 13.64
C GLU A 55 17.42 -10.12 14.59
N ASP A 56 17.79 -10.68 15.75
CA ASP A 56 16.86 -11.26 16.72
C ASP A 56 16.12 -10.18 17.51
N THR A 57 15.14 -9.58 16.87
CA THR A 57 14.30 -8.54 17.43
C THR A 57 12.91 -9.05 17.81
N LEU A 58 12.24 -8.36 18.73
CA LEU A 58 10.83 -8.63 19.05
C LEU A 58 9.93 -8.46 17.83
N GLU A 59 10.28 -7.52 16.95
CA GLU A 59 9.57 -7.30 15.70
C GLU A 59 9.66 -8.52 14.79
N LEU A 60 10.86 -9.05 14.55
CA LEU A 60 11.06 -10.27 13.77
C LEU A 60 10.26 -11.44 14.34
N ARG A 61 10.31 -11.66 15.66
CA ARG A 61 9.55 -12.71 16.32
C ARG A 61 8.05 -12.56 16.14
N THR A 62 7.55 -11.33 16.20
CA THR A 62 6.13 -11.04 15.94
C THR A 62 5.74 -11.40 14.50
N TYR A 63 6.58 -11.06 13.54
CA TYR A 63 6.33 -11.38 12.13
C TYR A 63 6.47 -12.88 11.84
N GLN A 64 7.40 -13.56 12.49
CA GLN A 64 7.47 -15.03 12.45
C GLN A 64 6.18 -15.69 12.94
N ASN A 65 5.51 -15.12 13.96
CA ASN A 65 4.22 -15.64 14.42
C ASN A 65 3.14 -15.54 13.32
N LEU A 66 3.15 -14.48 12.49
CA LEU A 66 2.26 -14.38 11.35
C LEU A 66 2.56 -15.47 10.30
N VAL A 67 3.84 -15.72 10.03
CA VAL A 67 4.27 -16.81 9.12
C VAL A 67 3.85 -18.17 9.66
N ARG A 68 4.01 -18.43 10.98
CA ARG A 68 3.51 -19.66 11.63
C ARG A 68 2.03 -19.89 11.36
N GLY A 69 1.23 -18.84 11.50
CA GLY A 69 -0.21 -18.91 11.24
C GLY A 69 -0.54 -19.29 9.79
N GLN A 70 0.22 -18.78 8.82
CA GLN A 70 0.01 -19.14 7.41
C GLN A 70 0.50 -20.57 7.11
N LEU A 71 1.66 -20.95 7.62
CA LEU A 71 2.19 -22.31 7.46
C LEU A 71 1.25 -23.36 8.07
N ALA A 72 0.69 -23.08 9.25
CA ALA A 72 -0.27 -23.96 9.89
C ALA A 72 -1.54 -24.16 9.02
N ARG A 73 -2.03 -23.10 8.37
CA ARG A 73 -3.17 -23.20 7.43
C ARG A 73 -2.86 -24.08 6.22
N LEU A 74 -1.59 -24.16 5.81
CA LEU A 74 -1.11 -25.00 4.71
C LEU A 74 -0.74 -26.42 5.16
N GLY A 75 -0.98 -26.76 6.45
CA GLY A 75 -0.73 -28.08 7.04
C GLY A 75 0.74 -28.33 7.39
N PHE A 76 1.54 -27.28 7.60
CA PHE A 76 2.89 -27.41 8.15
C PHE A 76 2.85 -27.41 9.67
N ASN A 77 3.77 -28.16 10.28
CA ASN A 77 3.89 -28.30 11.73
C ASN A 77 5.27 -27.85 12.19
N GLU A 78 5.34 -26.95 13.18
CA GLU A 78 6.61 -26.56 13.77
C GLU A 78 7.14 -27.67 14.68
N ALA A 79 8.35 -28.15 14.36
CA ALA A 79 8.99 -29.24 15.10
C ALA A 79 10.01 -28.71 16.09
N GLN A 80 10.09 -29.34 17.25
CA GLN A 80 11.05 -29.03 18.32
C GLN A 80 12.37 -29.83 18.17
N GLY A 81 12.44 -30.78 17.22
CA GLY A 81 13.58 -31.64 17.00
C GLY A 81 14.24 -31.42 15.65
N THR A 82 14.45 -32.54 14.92
CA THR A 82 15.04 -32.49 13.57
C THR A 82 13.95 -32.28 12.53
N PRO A 83 13.70 -31.06 12.04
CA PRO A 83 12.67 -30.78 11.06
C PRO A 83 13.12 -31.20 9.66
N ALA A 84 12.16 -31.52 8.79
CA ALA A 84 12.43 -31.75 7.37
C ALA A 84 12.77 -30.45 6.63
N LEU A 85 12.29 -29.31 7.14
CA LEU A 85 12.39 -28.00 6.48
C LEU A 85 12.91 -26.93 7.45
N HIS A 86 13.64 -25.97 6.88
CA HIS A 86 14.04 -24.74 7.55
C HIS A 86 13.36 -23.55 6.87
N VAL A 87 12.78 -22.66 7.67
CA VAL A 87 12.14 -21.44 7.22
C VAL A 87 12.96 -20.24 7.66
N SER A 88 13.41 -19.44 6.74
CA SER A 88 14.04 -18.15 7.03
C SER A 88 13.17 -17.01 6.55
N MET A 89 13.20 -15.90 7.28
CA MET A 89 12.43 -14.70 6.99
C MET A 89 13.33 -13.48 7.12
N ARG A 90 13.23 -12.58 6.15
CA ARG A 90 13.87 -11.26 6.16
C ARG A 90 12.87 -10.22 5.75
N PHE A 91 12.96 -9.04 6.35
CA PHE A 91 12.15 -7.89 5.95
C PHE A 91 12.99 -6.63 5.96
N MET A 92 12.61 -5.69 5.11
CA MET A 92 13.26 -4.40 4.98
C MET A 92 12.22 -3.32 4.66
N THR A 93 12.37 -2.16 5.25
CA THR A 93 11.59 -0.96 4.89
C THR A 93 12.55 0.15 4.52
N THR A 94 12.34 0.73 3.34
CA THR A 94 13.14 1.84 2.82
C THR A 94 12.21 2.99 2.47
N GLU A 95 12.55 4.18 2.94
CA GLU A 95 11.87 5.40 2.52
C GLU A 95 12.44 5.86 1.18
N ILE A 96 11.56 6.12 0.22
CA ILE A 96 11.93 6.56 -1.13
C ILE A 96 11.18 7.85 -1.47
N PRO A 97 11.87 8.90 -1.94
CA PRO A 97 11.22 10.07 -2.50
C PRO A 97 10.63 9.70 -3.87
N VAL A 98 9.38 10.07 -4.10
CA VAL A 98 8.68 9.88 -5.37
C VAL A 98 8.18 11.24 -5.84
N GLN A 99 8.53 11.62 -7.07
CA GLN A 99 7.95 12.81 -7.68
C GLN A 99 6.50 12.54 -8.09
N VAL A 100 5.60 13.36 -7.58
CA VAL A 100 4.19 13.34 -7.94
C VAL A 100 3.92 14.54 -8.85
N ILE A 101 3.34 14.26 -10.00
CA ILE A 101 2.94 15.27 -10.99
C ILE A 101 1.42 15.32 -10.96
N GLU A 102 0.87 16.42 -10.50
CA GLU A 102 -0.57 16.66 -10.52
C GLU A 102 -0.90 17.80 -11.48
N PRO A 103 -2.02 17.73 -12.22
CA PRO A 103 -2.47 18.86 -13.00
C PRO A 103 -2.74 20.03 -12.05
N ALA A 104 -2.02 21.14 -12.23
CA ALA A 104 -2.35 22.37 -11.54
C ALA A 104 -3.70 22.86 -12.11
N PHE A 105 -4.77 22.56 -11.43
CA PHE A 105 -6.04 23.24 -11.68
C PHE A 105 -5.86 24.68 -11.23
N GLY A 106 -5.37 25.50 -12.14
CA GLY A 106 -5.48 26.96 -11.99
C GLY A 106 -6.93 27.25 -11.71
N GLY A 107 -7.21 27.65 -10.49
CA GLY A 107 -8.56 27.86 -10.00
C GLY A 107 -9.31 28.77 -10.95
N PHE A 108 -10.15 28.18 -11.75
CA PHE A 108 -11.22 28.88 -12.39
C PHE A 108 -12.18 29.24 -11.25
N TYR A 109 -11.90 30.37 -10.59
CA TYR A 109 -12.87 30.96 -9.70
C TYR A 109 -13.99 31.53 -10.57
N PRO A 110 -15.18 30.91 -10.65
CA PRO A 110 -16.31 31.48 -11.33
C PRO A 110 -16.99 32.51 -10.41
N TYR A 111 -16.20 33.39 -9.82
CA TYR A 111 -16.72 34.57 -9.11
C TYR A 111 -16.26 35.83 -9.82
N GLY A 112 -16.72 35.97 -11.08
CA GLY A 112 -16.86 37.26 -11.72
C GLY A 112 -17.94 38.06 -11.00
N GLY A 113 -17.66 38.47 -9.77
CA GLY A 113 -18.45 39.42 -9.02
C GLY A 113 -18.43 40.74 -9.76
N ARG A 114 -19.54 41.04 -10.36
CA ARG A 114 -19.97 42.29 -10.97
C ARG A 114 -20.01 43.39 -9.90
N TYR A 115 -18.89 44.06 -9.65
CA TYR A 115 -18.82 45.36 -8.97
C TYR A 115 -17.73 46.15 -9.68
N GLY A 116 -18.10 47.08 -10.53
CA GLY A 116 -18.39 48.42 -10.13
C GLY A 116 -17.16 49.26 -10.35
N PHE A 117 -17.06 49.80 -11.59
CA PHE A 117 -16.26 50.96 -11.95
C PHE A 117 -16.57 52.12 -10.98
N TYR A 118 -15.64 52.40 -10.07
CA TYR A 118 -15.41 53.75 -9.51
C TYR A 118 -13.97 53.79 -9.00
N GLY A 119 -13.07 54.23 -9.86
CA GLY A 119 -11.74 54.63 -9.47
C GLY A 119 -11.50 56.08 -9.81
N PRO A 120 -11.05 56.95 -8.91
CA PRO A 120 -10.78 58.34 -9.23
C PRO A 120 -9.50 58.47 -10.05
N ARG A 121 -9.64 59.23 -11.12
CA ARG A 121 -8.53 59.80 -11.92
C ARG A 121 -7.63 60.63 -11.00
N ARG A 122 -6.31 60.39 -10.99
CA ARG A 122 -5.33 61.48 -10.95
C ARG A 122 -3.89 60.99 -11.16
N PHE A 123 -3.23 61.74 -12.09
CA PHE A 123 -1.81 62.05 -12.26
C PHE A 123 -0.88 60.85 -12.58
N GLY A 124 -0.25 60.73 -13.69
CA GLY A 124 0.58 61.75 -14.34
C GLY A 124 2.02 61.23 -14.27
N GLY A 125 2.58 60.72 -15.36
CA GLY A 125 3.99 60.31 -15.41
C GLY A 125 4.34 59.87 -16.83
N TYR A 126 4.78 60.87 -17.60
CA TYR A 126 5.44 60.73 -18.88
C TYR A 126 6.65 59.77 -18.76
N TYR A 127 6.72 58.79 -19.60
CA TYR A 127 7.84 58.43 -20.47
C TYR A 127 7.37 57.33 -21.41
N GLY A 128 7.11 57.73 -22.64
CA GLY A 128 6.77 56.83 -23.71
C GLY A 128 7.99 56.07 -24.20
N SER A 129 7.79 54.85 -24.51
CA SER A 129 8.58 54.14 -25.52
C SER A 129 7.64 53.67 -26.61
N PRO A 130 7.67 54.29 -27.80
CA PRO A 130 6.84 53.91 -28.90
C PRO A 130 7.56 52.92 -29.79
N PHE A 131 7.71 51.70 -29.39
CA PHE A 131 8.13 50.62 -30.28
C PHE A 131 7.74 49.29 -29.68
N PHE A 132 6.53 48.86 -29.93
CA PHE A 132 6.15 47.50 -30.29
C PHE A 132 4.62 47.49 -30.43
N GLY A 133 4.17 47.64 -31.67
CA GLY A 133 2.81 47.36 -32.04
C GLY A 133 2.52 45.89 -31.83
N GLY A 134 1.81 45.60 -30.76
CA GLY A 134 1.27 44.27 -30.48
C GLY A 134 -0.16 44.19 -31.04
N GLY A 135 -0.33 43.44 -32.08
CA GLY A 135 -1.65 43.10 -32.58
C GLY A 135 -2.44 42.26 -31.55
N PRO A 136 -3.76 42.42 -31.51
CA PRO A 136 -4.63 41.54 -30.72
C PRO A 136 -4.72 40.20 -31.46
N TYR A 137 -4.50 39.13 -30.85
CA TYR A 137 -4.60 37.72 -31.26
C TYR A 137 -3.29 36.94 -31.07
N PHE A 138 -2.96 36.67 -29.84
CA PHE A 138 -2.43 35.37 -29.46
C PHE A 138 -3.01 35.02 -28.09
N GLY A 139 -4.14 34.33 -28.14
CA GLY A 139 -4.60 33.55 -27.01
C GLY A 139 -3.49 32.58 -26.65
N GLY A 140 -2.78 32.88 -25.57
CA GLY A 140 -1.84 31.93 -24.99
C GLY A 140 -2.60 30.64 -24.72
N PHE A 141 -2.34 29.62 -25.49
CA PHE A 141 -2.61 28.28 -25.08
C PHE A 141 -1.72 28.02 -23.84
N GLY A 142 -2.24 28.39 -22.68
CA GLY A 142 -1.70 27.92 -21.42
C GLY A 142 -1.84 26.40 -21.46
N GLY A 143 -0.74 25.73 -21.80
CA GLY A 143 -0.68 24.28 -21.65
C GLY A 143 -1.04 23.92 -20.21
N PRO A 144 -1.49 22.69 -19.94
CA PRO A 144 -1.82 22.29 -18.61
C PRO A 144 -0.61 22.54 -17.71
N ALA A 145 -0.76 23.43 -16.75
CA ALA A 145 0.24 23.63 -15.71
C ALA A 145 0.24 22.37 -14.84
N TYR A 146 1.41 21.86 -14.52
CA TYR A 146 1.58 20.73 -13.63
C TYR A 146 2.35 21.18 -12.39
N ASP A 147 1.82 20.83 -11.23
CA ASP A 147 2.54 20.95 -9.98
C ASP A 147 3.36 19.69 -9.78
N VAL A 148 4.66 19.84 -9.55
CA VAL A 148 5.59 18.75 -9.26
C VAL A 148 6.04 18.90 -7.83
N TYR A 149 5.74 17.91 -6.99
CA TYR A 149 6.20 17.87 -5.62
C TYR A 149 6.76 16.50 -5.26
N GLU A 150 7.63 16.46 -4.26
CA GLU A 150 8.18 15.22 -3.75
C GLU A 150 7.31 14.71 -2.60
N GLU A 151 6.98 13.43 -2.67
CA GLU A 151 6.24 12.71 -1.64
C GLU A 151 7.07 11.52 -1.17
N ASN A 152 7.26 11.39 0.14
CA ASN A 152 7.93 10.24 0.70
C ASN A 152 7.00 9.03 0.71
N ARG A 153 7.48 7.93 0.12
CA ARG A 153 6.82 6.63 0.16
C ARG A 153 7.71 5.60 0.82
N PHE A 154 7.07 4.60 1.40
CA PHE A 154 7.75 3.51 2.10
C PHE A 154 7.66 2.27 1.23
N GLN A 155 8.83 1.81 0.76
CA GLN A 155 8.97 0.54 0.06
C GLN A 155 9.32 -0.53 1.08
N ARG A 156 8.49 -1.59 1.14
CA ARG A 156 8.68 -2.74 2.01
C ARG A 156 8.97 -3.96 1.17
N GLN A 157 9.93 -4.74 1.65
CA GLN A 157 10.25 -6.02 1.07
C GLN A 157 10.22 -7.07 2.17
N LEU A 158 9.45 -8.14 1.96
CA LEU A 158 9.42 -9.34 2.77
C LEU A 158 9.93 -10.49 1.92
N GLN A 159 10.92 -11.24 2.41
CA GLN A 159 11.39 -12.47 1.79
C GLN A 159 11.20 -13.63 2.75
N ILE A 160 10.63 -14.72 2.26
CA ILE A 160 10.49 -15.98 2.98
C ILE A 160 11.10 -17.08 2.14
N LEU A 161 12.05 -17.80 2.73
CA LEU A 161 12.71 -18.94 2.09
C LEU A 161 12.39 -20.20 2.88
N ILE A 162 11.93 -21.24 2.20
CA ILE A 162 11.76 -22.59 2.75
C ILE A 162 12.76 -23.50 2.04
N ALA A 163 13.64 -24.12 2.81
CA ALA A 163 14.66 -25.05 2.33
C ALA A 163 14.55 -26.38 3.04
N THR A 164 15.08 -27.44 2.44
CA THR A 164 15.22 -28.73 3.13
C THR A 164 16.26 -28.64 4.28
N SER A 165 16.27 -29.61 5.17
CA SER A 165 17.30 -29.75 6.21
C SER A 165 18.73 -29.81 5.65
N ALA A 166 18.89 -30.28 4.41
CA ALA A 166 20.17 -30.28 3.68
C ALA A 166 20.50 -28.92 3.03
N GLY A 167 19.68 -27.88 3.23
CA GLY A 167 19.92 -26.54 2.68
C GLY A 167 19.45 -26.31 1.25
N LYS A 168 18.80 -27.29 0.59
CA LYS A 168 18.27 -27.11 -0.77
C LYS A 168 17.02 -26.22 -0.72
N PRO A 169 16.99 -25.06 -1.41
CA PRO A 169 15.82 -24.19 -1.48
C PRO A 169 14.67 -24.88 -2.22
N LEU A 170 13.47 -24.84 -1.66
CA LEU A 170 12.25 -25.37 -2.25
C LEU A 170 11.28 -24.28 -2.62
N TYR A 171 11.24 -23.20 -1.84
CA TYR A 171 10.33 -22.07 -2.03
C TYR A 171 11.01 -20.78 -1.58
N ASP A 172 11.11 -19.83 -2.47
CA ASP A 172 11.62 -18.48 -2.22
C ASP A 172 10.59 -17.47 -2.75
N VAL A 173 10.00 -16.74 -1.84
CA VAL A 173 9.02 -15.71 -2.18
C VAL A 173 9.48 -14.35 -1.70
N THR A 174 9.39 -13.38 -2.60
CA THR A 174 9.63 -11.99 -2.31
C THR A 174 8.34 -11.20 -2.54
N VAL A 175 7.89 -10.52 -1.49
CA VAL A 175 6.72 -9.62 -1.51
C VAL A 175 7.22 -8.19 -1.42
N ARG A 176 6.79 -7.34 -2.37
CA ARG A 176 7.09 -5.91 -2.39
C ARG A 176 5.81 -5.10 -2.28
N ASN A 177 5.83 -4.09 -1.43
CA ASN A 177 4.74 -3.13 -1.26
C ASN A 177 5.33 -1.73 -1.22
N THR A 178 4.71 -0.81 -1.93
CA THR A 178 5.05 0.62 -1.83
C THR A 178 3.79 1.39 -1.50
N SER A 179 3.81 2.16 -0.43
CA SER A 179 2.65 2.92 0.05
C SER A 179 3.05 4.19 0.80
N ARG A 180 2.09 5.08 1.02
CA ARG A 180 2.24 6.28 1.87
C ARG A 180 2.25 5.95 3.36
N ALA A 181 1.67 4.82 3.75
CA ALA A 181 1.59 4.44 5.16
C ALA A 181 2.99 4.20 5.74
N ALA A 182 3.36 4.91 6.79
CA ALA A 182 4.66 4.78 7.45
C ALA A 182 4.75 3.49 8.29
N SER A 183 3.62 3.01 8.85
CA SER A 183 3.59 1.85 9.75
C SER A 183 3.81 0.53 9.02
N THR A 184 4.98 -0.06 9.17
CA THR A 184 5.30 -1.41 8.67
C THR A 184 4.53 -2.51 9.42
N PRO A 185 4.41 -2.47 10.77
CA PRO A 185 3.66 -3.49 11.51
C PRO A 185 2.19 -3.59 11.10
N ALA A 186 1.55 -2.48 10.74
CA ALA A 186 0.16 -2.48 10.28
C ALA A 186 -0.06 -3.21 8.95
N LEU A 187 0.95 -3.24 8.08
CA LEU A 187 0.88 -3.86 6.76
C LEU A 187 1.43 -5.29 6.73
N MET A 188 2.28 -5.67 7.68
CA MET A 188 2.94 -6.97 7.69
C MET A 188 1.99 -8.18 7.63
N PRO A 189 0.83 -8.20 8.31
CA PRO A 189 -0.12 -9.30 8.18
C PRO A 189 -0.57 -9.52 6.72
N ALA A 190 -0.84 -8.44 5.99
CA ALA A 190 -1.24 -8.52 4.59
C ALA A 190 -0.07 -8.96 3.68
N LEU A 191 1.16 -8.51 3.96
CA LEU A 191 2.35 -8.94 3.21
C LEU A 191 2.61 -10.44 3.40
N VAL A 192 2.53 -10.93 4.63
CA VAL A 192 2.69 -12.36 4.93
C VAL A 192 1.57 -13.17 4.28
N GLN A 193 0.32 -12.73 4.35
CA GLN A 193 -0.77 -13.40 3.66
C GLN A 193 -0.52 -13.44 2.14
N SER A 194 -0.08 -12.33 1.55
CA SER A 194 0.24 -12.26 0.10
C SER A 194 1.35 -13.23 -0.29
N ALA A 195 2.34 -13.46 0.58
CA ALA A 195 3.44 -14.40 0.32
C ALA A 195 2.94 -15.84 0.09
N PHE A 196 1.89 -16.25 0.78
CA PHE A 196 1.36 -17.61 0.72
C PHE A 196 0.09 -17.74 -0.12
N GLU A 197 -0.39 -16.64 -0.72
CA GLU A 197 -1.57 -16.67 -1.57
C GLU A 197 -1.35 -17.54 -2.80
N GLY A 198 -2.14 -18.63 -2.91
CA GLY A 198 -2.02 -19.61 -3.98
C GLY A 198 -0.74 -20.45 -3.93
N PHE A 199 -0.19 -20.68 -2.73
CA PHE A 199 1.00 -21.52 -2.52
C PHE A 199 0.90 -22.90 -3.20
N PRO A 200 1.98 -23.40 -3.86
CA PRO A 200 3.29 -22.80 -4.04
C PRO A 200 3.37 -21.76 -5.16
N GLY A 201 2.34 -21.58 -5.96
CA GLY A 201 2.22 -20.60 -7.02
C GLY A 201 3.05 -20.90 -8.28
N PRO A 202 2.90 -20.07 -9.33
CA PRO A 202 3.70 -20.20 -10.54
C PRO A 202 5.14 -19.77 -10.31
N ASN A 203 6.09 -20.45 -10.98
CA ASN A 203 7.51 -20.19 -10.85
C ASN A 203 7.96 -19.00 -11.71
N GLY A 204 8.71 -18.05 -11.11
CA GLY A 204 9.35 -16.93 -11.81
C GLY A 204 8.40 -15.81 -12.26
N ALA A 205 7.12 -15.88 -11.94
CA ALA A 205 6.14 -14.88 -12.31
C ALA A 205 5.94 -13.84 -11.19
N VAL A 206 5.76 -12.57 -11.59
CA VAL A 206 5.32 -11.52 -10.68
C VAL A 206 3.79 -11.48 -10.69
N ARG A 207 3.18 -11.65 -9.51
CA ARG A 207 1.72 -11.57 -9.32
C ARG A 207 1.39 -10.36 -8.47
N ARG A 208 0.41 -9.58 -8.89
CA ARG A 208 -0.14 -8.52 -8.07
C ARG A 208 -1.28 -9.05 -7.24
N ILE A 209 -1.17 -8.91 -5.92
CA ILE A 209 -2.16 -9.35 -4.95
C ILE A 209 -2.73 -8.12 -4.26
N GLU A 210 -4.05 -8.06 -4.18
CA GLU A 210 -4.80 -7.00 -3.52
C GLU A 210 -5.59 -7.59 -2.36
N LEU A 211 -5.26 -7.20 -1.14
CA LEU A 211 -5.94 -7.64 0.07
C LEU A 211 -6.68 -6.47 0.71
N LYS A 212 -7.96 -6.70 1.04
CA LYS A 212 -8.75 -5.74 1.80
C LYS A 212 -8.41 -5.92 3.29
N GLN A 213 -7.84 -4.91 3.91
CA GLN A 213 -7.68 -4.84 5.35
C GLN A 213 -8.95 -4.24 5.96
N GLN A 214 -9.62 -4.99 6.81
CA GLN A 214 -10.64 -4.42 7.68
C GLN A 214 -9.90 -3.77 8.85
N ASN A 215 -9.97 -2.45 8.94
CA ASN A 215 -9.53 -1.75 10.13
C ASN A 215 -10.52 -2.10 11.24
N GLY A 216 -10.08 -2.93 12.18
CA GLY A 216 -10.80 -3.22 13.41
C GLY A 216 -10.76 -2.04 14.38
#